data_0a7e86511addb173c7cd0a1412a764a5
#
_entry.id   0a7e86511addb173c7cd0a1412a764a5
#
_cell.length_a   1.000
_cell.length_b   1.000
_cell.length_c   1.000
_cell.angle_alpha   90.00
_cell.angle_beta   90.00
_cell.angle_gamma   90.00
#
_symmetry.space_group_name_H-M   'P 1'
#
loop_
_entity.id
_entity.type
_entity.pdbx_description
1 polymer ?
#
loop_
_entity_poly.entity_id
_entity_poly.type
_entity_poly.pdbx_seq_one_letter_code
_entity_poly.pdbx_strand_id
1 'polypeptide(L)'
;NPANMDIDHAGRVWVTEGVNYRRHSGRSREGDCVRVLQDTDGDGKCDSSNVFVREKELECPLGVAVFDNVIFVSNTPNIIKYTDVNRDLKFDPAVDKREVFLSGFEQPQHDHSLHSVYAGPDGRLYFSNGNCGAEFSDKSGNTFRIGGAYLNNTYAGAKSDDGHVYVGGFTASVDPSGHKAKILGFNYRNSYEGVRTSFGDMFLNDNDDPPACRVSHLIEGGSFGFFSRDGKRQWRADKRPGQTIPEAEWRQDDPGSIPAGDVYGGGSPTGIAYVEDSALGKDARGLLLSCEPGRNVVFGYYPKPEGAGFKLERFDFCTTNTTGVFKGSDFVGGANNLSDERQTLFRPSDVCV
;
A
#
# COMPACT_ATOMS: atom_id res chain seq x y z
N ASN A 1 -12.50 1.34 12.21
CA ASN A 1 -12.24 0.99 10.80
C ASN A 1 -10.76 0.67 10.64
N PRO A 2 -10.35 -0.60 10.72
CA PRO A 2 -8.97 -0.99 10.47
C PRO A 2 -8.58 -0.60 9.05
N ALA A 3 -7.36 -0.07 8.90
CA ALA A 3 -6.84 0.35 7.61
C ALA A 3 -5.67 -0.51 7.18
N ASN A 4 -4.75 -0.79 8.10
CA ASN A 4 -3.56 -1.59 7.84
C ASN A 4 -3.12 -2.31 9.12
N MET A 5 -2.35 -3.38 9.00
CA MET A 5 -1.85 -4.15 10.15
C MET A 5 -0.45 -4.71 9.90
N ASP A 6 0.25 -4.99 11.01
CA ASP A 6 1.52 -5.69 11.03
C ASP A 6 1.57 -6.65 12.23
N ILE A 7 2.40 -7.67 12.17
CA ILE A 7 2.60 -8.64 13.25
C ILE A 7 4.03 -8.52 13.78
N ASP A 8 4.18 -8.28 15.07
CA ASP A 8 5.49 -8.23 15.69
C ASP A 8 6.04 -9.63 16.04
N HIS A 9 7.31 -9.68 16.44
CA HIS A 9 7.99 -10.92 16.78
C HIS A 9 7.39 -11.71 17.96
N ALA A 10 6.51 -11.10 18.73
CA ALA A 10 5.77 -11.75 19.81
C ALA A 10 4.36 -12.23 19.37
N GLY A 11 4.04 -12.13 18.10
CA GLY A 11 2.74 -12.51 17.54
C GLY A 11 1.60 -11.52 17.82
N ARG A 12 1.93 -10.32 18.29
CA ARG A 12 0.91 -9.28 18.52
C ARG A 12 0.57 -8.58 17.22
N VAL A 13 -0.72 -8.36 16.99
CA VAL A 13 -1.22 -7.68 15.80
C VAL A 13 -1.36 -6.19 16.08
N TRP A 14 -0.64 -5.38 15.32
CA TRP A 14 -0.69 -3.93 15.36
C TRP A 14 -1.60 -3.42 14.24
N VAL A 15 -2.54 -2.55 14.57
CA VAL A 15 -3.58 -2.10 13.64
C VAL A 15 -3.70 -0.59 13.65
N THR A 16 -3.67 0.02 12.48
CA THR A 16 -4.11 1.41 12.33
C THR A 16 -5.62 1.49 12.18
N GLU A 17 -6.24 2.44 12.86
CA GLU A 17 -7.67 2.73 12.71
C GLU A 17 -7.84 4.09 12.01
N GLY A 18 -8.45 4.08 10.83
CA GLY A 18 -8.73 5.29 10.05
C GLY A 18 -10.22 5.64 10.06
N VAL A 19 -10.69 6.36 11.08
CA VAL A 19 -12.06 6.84 11.20
C VAL A 19 -12.25 8.16 10.45
N ASN A 20 -11.21 9.00 10.45
CA ASN A 20 -11.20 10.31 9.79
C ASN A 20 -10.79 10.23 8.31
N TYR A 21 -10.96 9.09 7.66
CA TYR A 21 -10.63 8.91 6.24
C TYR A 21 -11.22 10.01 5.35
N ARG A 22 -10.45 10.44 4.37
CA ARG A 22 -10.71 11.59 3.50
C ARG A 22 -10.88 12.91 4.24
N ARG A 23 -10.17 13.06 5.37
CA ARG A 23 -10.18 14.26 6.21
C ARG A 23 -11.58 14.68 6.67
N HIS A 24 -12.45 13.72 6.89
CA HIS A 24 -13.70 13.93 7.59
C HIS A 24 -13.43 14.11 9.10
N SER A 25 -12.62 15.13 9.41
CA SER A 25 -12.30 15.54 10.76
C SER A 25 -13.59 15.75 11.56
N GLY A 26 -13.61 15.21 12.77
CA GLY A 26 -14.77 15.29 13.65
C GLY A 26 -15.57 13.99 13.76
N ARG A 27 -15.31 12.95 12.96
CA ARG A 27 -15.80 11.60 13.23
C ARG A 27 -15.12 11.01 14.46
N SER A 28 -13.80 11.14 14.55
CA SER A 28 -13.02 10.93 15.76
C SER A 28 -12.39 12.25 16.19
N ARG A 29 -12.94 12.91 17.19
CA ARG A 29 -12.50 14.24 17.65
C ARG A 29 -11.14 14.20 18.36
N GLU A 30 -10.79 13.05 18.91
CA GLU A 30 -9.52 12.82 19.60
C GLU A 30 -8.42 12.35 18.65
N GLY A 31 -8.72 12.23 17.36
CA GLY A 31 -7.85 11.65 16.34
C GLY A 31 -8.02 10.13 16.21
N ASP A 32 -7.38 9.59 15.21
CA ASP A 32 -7.34 8.16 14.96
C ASP A 32 -6.27 7.49 15.85
N CYS A 33 -6.08 6.19 15.75
CA CYS A 33 -5.18 5.49 16.66
C CYS A 33 -4.44 4.31 16.01
N VAL A 34 -3.39 3.90 16.69
CA VAL A 34 -2.75 2.60 16.51
C VAL A 34 -3.13 1.72 17.70
N ARG A 35 -3.54 0.50 17.43
CA ARG A 35 -4.02 -0.47 18.41
C ARG A 35 -3.18 -1.73 18.39
N VAL A 36 -2.99 -2.35 19.55
CA VAL A 36 -2.33 -3.64 19.71
C VAL A 36 -3.34 -4.67 20.17
N LEU A 37 -3.41 -5.77 19.44
CA LEU A 37 -4.23 -6.93 19.74
C LEU A 37 -3.33 -8.08 20.19
N GLN A 38 -3.72 -8.79 21.23
CA GLN A 38 -2.92 -9.88 21.79
C GLN A 38 -3.82 -11.10 22.08
N ASP A 39 -3.30 -12.27 21.74
CA ASP A 39 -3.72 -13.55 22.26
C ASP A 39 -2.80 -13.86 23.44
N THR A 40 -3.33 -13.82 24.66
CA THR A 40 -2.54 -13.93 25.91
C THR A 40 -2.48 -15.34 26.45
N ASP A 41 -3.38 -16.22 26.02
CA ASP A 41 -3.44 -17.62 26.46
C ASP A 41 -3.09 -18.64 25.37
N GLY A 42 -2.88 -18.20 24.12
CA GLY A 42 -2.43 -19.02 23.01
C GLY A 42 -3.53 -19.85 22.37
N ASP A 43 -4.80 -19.47 22.53
CA ASP A 43 -5.96 -20.19 21.97
C ASP A 43 -6.28 -19.79 20.50
N GLY A 44 -5.53 -18.84 19.93
CA GLY A 44 -5.73 -18.31 18.59
C GLY A 44 -6.80 -17.21 18.51
N LYS A 45 -7.24 -16.68 19.63
CA LYS A 45 -8.19 -15.58 19.71
C LYS A 45 -7.61 -14.37 20.44
N CYS A 46 -8.07 -13.21 20.07
CA CYS A 46 -7.67 -11.98 20.73
C CYS A 46 -8.38 -11.80 22.07
N ASP A 47 -7.61 -11.80 23.19
CA ASP A 47 -8.11 -11.55 24.55
C ASP A 47 -7.96 -10.10 24.97
N SER A 48 -6.94 -9.42 24.44
CA SER A 48 -6.56 -8.08 24.86
C SER A 48 -6.48 -7.15 23.67
N SER A 49 -7.03 -5.96 23.84
CA SER A 49 -7.05 -4.91 22.82
C SER A 49 -6.75 -3.56 23.46
N ASN A 50 -5.54 -3.05 23.24
CA ASN A 50 -5.06 -1.80 23.82
C ASN A 50 -4.80 -0.75 22.73
N VAL A 51 -5.08 0.52 23.04
CA VAL A 51 -4.65 1.64 22.21
C VAL A 51 -3.19 1.95 22.57
N PHE A 52 -2.29 1.77 21.60
CA PHE A 52 -0.90 2.15 21.76
C PHE A 52 -0.78 3.68 21.76
N VAL A 53 -1.30 4.33 20.72
CA VAL A 53 -1.30 5.79 20.61
C VAL A 53 -2.60 6.29 19.98
N ARG A 54 -3.10 7.39 20.51
CA ARG A 54 -4.18 8.21 19.95
C ARG A 54 -3.80 9.66 20.06
N GLU A 55 -3.80 10.37 18.96
CA GLU A 55 -3.50 11.81 18.95
C GLU A 55 -4.23 12.51 17.81
N LYS A 56 -4.50 13.80 17.98
CA LYS A 56 -5.27 14.60 17.02
C LYS A 56 -4.64 14.71 15.65
N GLU A 57 -3.30 14.63 15.59
CA GLU A 57 -2.57 14.66 14.34
C GLU A 57 -2.66 13.35 13.56
N LEU A 58 -3.07 12.26 14.17
CA LEU A 58 -3.40 11.03 13.44
C LEU A 58 -4.76 11.19 12.76
N GLU A 59 -4.71 11.53 11.48
CA GLU A 59 -5.86 11.68 10.61
C GLU A 59 -5.84 10.61 9.53
N CYS A 60 -6.43 9.47 9.81
CA CYS A 60 -6.44 8.29 8.95
C CYS A 60 -5.04 7.73 8.65
N PRO A 61 -4.35 7.18 9.63
CA PRO A 61 -3.11 6.45 9.39
C PRO A 61 -3.41 5.21 8.53
N LEU A 62 -2.67 5.08 7.40
CA LEU A 62 -2.92 4.07 6.38
C LEU A 62 -1.89 2.94 6.37
N GLY A 63 -0.88 3.01 7.22
CA GLY A 63 0.14 1.97 7.32
C GLY A 63 0.80 1.93 8.68
N VAL A 64 1.19 0.74 9.10
CA VAL A 64 2.00 0.49 10.29
C VAL A 64 3.08 -0.54 10.00
N ALA A 65 4.29 -0.30 10.49
CA ALA A 65 5.37 -1.28 10.47
C ALA A 65 6.08 -1.31 11.82
N VAL A 66 6.33 -2.49 12.35
CA VAL A 66 6.87 -2.70 13.70
C VAL A 66 8.24 -3.35 13.66
N PHE A 67 9.23 -2.64 14.19
CA PHE A 67 10.60 -3.12 14.36
C PHE A 67 10.93 -3.16 15.86
N ASP A 68 10.68 -4.30 16.50
CA ASP A 68 10.85 -4.49 17.93
C ASP A 68 10.00 -3.48 18.75
N ASN A 69 10.62 -2.47 19.34
CA ASN A 69 9.94 -1.40 20.07
C ASN A 69 9.83 -0.07 19.29
N VAL A 70 10.06 -0.12 17.98
CA VAL A 70 9.96 1.03 17.08
C VAL A 70 8.79 0.82 16.13
N ILE A 71 7.86 1.75 16.13
CA ILE A 71 6.63 1.69 15.36
C ILE A 71 6.62 2.84 14.35
N PHE A 72 6.58 2.51 13.06
CA PHE A 72 6.41 3.48 11.98
C PHE A 72 4.95 3.53 11.58
N VAL A 73 4.43 4.75 11.42
CA VAL A 73 3.04 4.97 11.04
C VAL A 73 2.99 5.96 9.88
N SER A 74 2.39 5.55 8.77
CA SER A 74 2.10 6.48 7.70
C SER A 74 0.86 7.31 8.00
N ASN A 75 1.02 8.60 8.05
CA ASN A 75 -0.05 9.56 8.30
C ASN A 75 0.25 10.83 7.51
N THR A 76 -0.32 10.96 6.34
CA THR A 76 -0.11 12.10 5.45
C THR A 76 -0.17 13.43 6.21
N PRO A 77 0.82 14.33 6.09
CA PRO A 77 1.93 14.32 5.12
C PRO A 77 3.20 13.62 5.60
N ASN A 78 3.16 12.85 6.66
CA ASN A 78 4.34 12.33 7.37
C ASN A 78 4.34 10.81 7.48
N ILE A 79 5.54 10.24 7.54
CA ILE A 79 5.78 8.98 8.26
C ILE A 79 6.25 9.38 9.66
N ILE A 80 5.53 8.90 10.67
CA ILE A 80 5.82 9.15 12.09
C ILE A 80 6.49 7.93 12.66
N LYS A 81 7.50 8.14 13.50
CA LYS A 81 8.18 7.08 14.23
C LYS A 81 7.94 7.26 15.72
N TYR A 82 7.39 6.24 16.33
CA TYR A 82 7.28 6.10 17.78
C TYR A 82 8.31 5.11 18.29
N THR A 83 8.84 5.32 19.48
CA THR A 83 9.70 4.35 20.18
C THR A 83 9.11 4.13 21.56
N ASP A 84 8.60 2.94 21.79
CA ASP A 84 8.11 2.47 23.10
C ASP A 84 9.33 2.10 23.96
N VAL A 85 9.83 3.03 24.77
CA VAL A 85 11.09 2.91 25.49
C VAL A 85 10.99 1.91 26.65
N ASN A 86 9.86 1.93 27.35
CA ASN A 86 9.61 1.06 28.50
C ASN A 86 8.92 -0.28 28.12
N ARG A 87 8.54 -0.43 26.85
CA ARG A 87 7.92 -1.64 26.28
C ARG A 87 6.60 -2.06 26.95
N ASP A 88 5.79 -1.06 27.35
CA ASP A 88 4.51 -1.31 27.98
C ASP A 88 3.32 -1.33 26.99
N LEU A 89 3.61 -1.17 25.68
CA LEU A 89 2.64 -1.15 24.58
C LEU A 89 1.65 0.02 24.67
N LYS A 90 2.10 1.11 25.26
CA LYS A 90 1.33 2.34 25.39
C LYS A 90 2.26 3.55 25.26
N PHE A 91 1.94 4.43 24.34
CA PHE A 91 2.73 5.65 24.14
C PHE A 91 2.48 6.66 25.28
N ASP A 92 3.54 6.98 26.03
CA ASP A 92 3.57 8.05 27.01
C ASP A 92 4.65 9.08 26.61
N PRO A 93 4.30 10.32 26.25
CA PRO A 93 5.26 11.33 25.81
C PRO A 93 6.28 11.73 26.89
N ALA A 94 6.04 11.36 28.17
CA ALA A 94 7.02 11.59 29.26
C ALA A 94 8.15 10.54 29.27
N VAL A 95 7.94 9.40 28.66
CA VAL A 95 8.87 8.24 28.65
C VAL A 95 9.34 7.91 27.24
N ASP A 96 8.42 7.90 26.30
CA ASP A 96 8.60 7.44 24.94
C ASP A 96 9.01 8.53 23.98
N LYS A 97 9.37 8.15 22.76
CA LYS A 97 9.81 9.11 21.75
C LYS A 97 8.87 9.10 20.56
N ARG A 98 8.58 10.31 20.05
CA ARG A 98 7.86 10.54 18.81
C ARG A 98 8.68 11.49 17.93
N GLU A 99 8.89 11.11 16.70
CA GLU A 99 9.55 11.97 15.70
C GLU A 99 8.84 11.91 14.34
N VAL A 100 8.88 12.98 13.60
CA VAL A 100 8.58 12.95 12.17
C VAL A 100 9.79 12.30 11.48
N PHE A 101 9.57 11.09 10.96
CA PHE A 101 10.64 10.30 10.35
C PHE A 101 10.97 10.77 8.93
N LEU A 102 9.94 10.90 8.10
CA LEU A 102 9.99 11.53 6.78
C LEU A 102 8.75 12.41 6.60
N SER A 103 8.86 13.44 5.78
CA SER A 103 7.78 14.38 5.46
C SER A 103 7.84 14.79 3.99
N GLY A 104 6.74 15.34 3.45
CA GLY A 104 6.69 15.86 2.08
C GLY A 104 5.73 15.08 1.17
N PHE A 105 4.80 14.37 1.77
CA PHE A 105 3.76 13.61 1.08
C PHE A 105 2.42 14.36 1.06
N GLU A 106 2.49 15.69 1.14
CA GLU A 106 1.34 16.58 1.13
C GLU A 106 0.55 16.53 -0.15
N GLN A 107 -0.78 16.59 -0.02
CA GLN A 107 -1.63 16.70 -1.17
C GLN A 107 -3.07 17.01 -0.84
N PRO A 108 -3.81 17.54 -1.86
CA PRO A 108 -5.22 17.90 -1.68
C PRO A 108 -6.12 16.69 -1.45
N GLN A 109 -5.74 15.53 -1.96
CA GLN A 109 -6.54 14.32 -1.97
C GLN A 109 -5.86 13.20 -1.21
N HIS A 110 -6.37 12.88 -0.05
CA HIS A 110 -5.82 11.96 0.92
C HIS A 110 -5.70 10.52 0.41
N ASP A 111 -6.61 10.11 -0.46
CA ASP A 111 -6.71 8.76 -1.00
C ASP A 111 -5.74 8.46 -2.17
N HIS A 112 -4.90 9.41 -2.56
CA HIS A 112 -3.86 9.24 -3.57
C HIS A 112 -2.47 9.67 -3.09
N SER A 113 -2.25 9.62 -1.76
CA SER A 113 -0.99 10.00 -1.14
C SER A 113 -0.19 8.86 -0.59
N LEU A 114 0.45 9.16 0.55
CA LEU A 114 1.15 8.17 1.35
C LEU A 114 0.16 7.12 1.87
N HIS A 115 0.39 5.88 1.48
CA HIS A 115 -0.38 4.73 1.88
C HIS A 115 0.34 3.89 2.93
N SER A 116 0.53 2.59 2.69
CA SER A 116 1.15 1.70 3.65
C SER A 116 2.62 2.00 3.88
N VAL A 117 3.09 1.66 5.07
CA VAL A 117 4.48 1.40 5.39
C VAL A 117 4.59 -0.05 5.84
N TYR A 118 5.64 -0.74 5.45
CA TYR A 118 5.84 -2.15 5.81
C TYR A 118 7.33 -2.47 5.98
N ALA A 119 7.61 -3.48 6.80
CA ALA A 119 8.96 -3.98 7.02
C ALA A 119 9.36 -4.96 5.89
N GLY A 120 10.57 -4.83 5.38
CA GLY A 120 11.13 -5.81 4.48
C GLY A 120 12.01 -6.84 5.19
N PRO A 121 12.18 -8.03 4.61
CA PRO A 121 13.03 -9.09 5.18
C PRO A 121 14.53 -8.70 5.24
N ASP A 122 14.92 -7.65 4.54
CA ASP A 122 16.26 -7.06 4.55
C ASP A 122 16.45 -6.01 5.68
N GLY A 123 15.45 -5.84 6.55
CA GLY A 123 15.47 -4.89 7.67
C GLY A 123 15.26 -3.43 7.26
N ARG A 124 14.82 -3.17 6.02
CA ARG A 124 14.47 -1.83 5.56
C ARG A 124 12.99 -1.55 5.74
N LEU A 125 12.65 -0.28 5.86
CA LEU A 125 11.29 0.21 5.77
C LEU A 125 10.94 0.48 4.31
N TYR A 126 9.77 0.03 3.90
CA TYR A 126 9.18 0.26 2.58
C TYR A 126 7.91 1.10 2.73
N PHE A 127 7.60 1.90 1.73
CA PHE A 127 6.35 2.67 1.70
C PHE A 127 5.89 2.94 0.28
N SER A 128 4.58 3.07 0.12
CA SER A 128 3.93 3.38 -1.15
C SER A 128 3.25 4.74 -1.10
N ASN A 129 3.26 5.45 -2.23
CA ASN A 129 2.56 6.72 -2.42
C ASN A 129 1.80 6.68 -3.74
N GLY A 130 0.57 7.16 -3.74
CA GLY A 130 -0.23 7.30 -4.95
C GLY A 130 0.25 8.42 -5.87
N ASN A 131 -0.49 8.67 -6.95
CA ASN A 131 -0.07 9.53 -8.04
C ASN A 131 -0.20 11.04 -7.80
N CYS A 132 -0.35 11.47 -6.58
CA CYS A 132 -0.39 12.91 -6.27
C CYS A 132 0.93 13.62 -6.47
N GLY A 133 2.02 12.87 -6.43
CA GLY A 133 3.37 13.40 -6.38
C GLY A 133 3.86 13.60 -4.94
N ALA A 134 5.13 13.91 -4.80
CA ALA A 134 5.76 14.18 -3.51
C ALA A 134 7.08 14.95 -3.68
N GLU A 135 7.49 15.65 -2.64
CA GLU A 135 8.88 16.08 -2.45
C GLU A 135 9.31 15.72 -1.04
N PHE A 136 10.24 14.78 -0.92
CA PHE A 136 10.76 14.37 0.37
C PHE A 136 12.29 14.23 0.35
N SER A 137 12.92 14.44 1.49
CA SER A 137 14.36 14.23 1.66
C SER A 137 14.60 13.15 2.69
N ASP A 138 15.57 12.29 2.42
CA ASP A 138 16.07 11.36 3.44
C ASP A 138 17.01 12.09 4.43
N LYS A 139 17.35 11.42 5.52
CA LYS A 139 18.28 12.01 6.52
C LYS A 139 19.73 12.08 6.05
N SER A 140 20.04 11.56 4.85
CA SER A 140 21.33 11.79 4.17
C SER A 140 21.34 13.11 3.38
N GLY A 141 20.18 13.76 3.23
CA GLY A 141 20.03 15.00 2.48
C GLY A 141 19.71 14.81 1.01
N ASN A 142 19.45 13.56 0.54
CA ASN A 142 19.01 13.33 -0.83
C ASN A 142 17.52 13.66 -0.95
N THR A 143 17.20 14.54 -1.89
CA THR A 143 15.81 14.96 -2.16
C THR A 143 15.27 14.28 -3.40
N PHE A 144 14.09 13.68 -3.23
CA PHE A 144 13.31 13.05 -4.28
C PHE A 144 12.14 13.97 -4.67
N ARG A 145 12.00 14.24 -5.97
CA ARG A 145 10.97 15.10 -6.57
C ARG A 145 10.17 14.27 -7.55
N ILE A 146 8.92 14.03 -7.21
CA ILE A 146 8.03 13.15 -7.97
C ILE A 146 6.86 13.97 -8.49
N GLY A 147 6.74 14.07 -9.81
CA GLY A 147 5.60 14.69 -10.46
C GLY A 147 4.35 13.85 -10.31
N GLY A 148 3.18 14.47 -10.33
CA GLY A 148 1.92 13.74 -10.16
C GLY A 148 0.67 14.52 -10.57
N ALA A 149 -0.47 13.88 -10.47
CA ALA A 149 -1.75 14.41 -10.96
C ALA A 149 -2.24 15.65 -10.22
N TYR A 150 -1.93 15.76 -8.93
CA TYR A 150 -2.49 16.81 -8.06
C TYR A 150 -1.47 17.85 -7.60
N LEU A 151 -0.25 17.43 -7.25
CA LEU A 151 0.82 18.36 -6.90
C LEU A 151 1.60 18.88 -8.07
N ASN A 152 1.25 18.43 -9.19
CA ASN A 152 1.46 19.04 -10.25
C ASN A 152 2.59 19.23 -11.13
N ASN A 153 2.34 20.04 -11.98
CA ASN A 153 3.23 20.68 -12.94
C ASN A 153 4.58 21.14 -12.36
N THR A 154 4.73 21.33 -11.06
CA THR A 154 5.98 21.81 -10.43
C THR A 154 7.09 20.78 -10.54
N TYR A 155 6.79 19.51 -10.32
CA TYR A 155 7.80 18.44 -10.36
C TYR A 155 7.76 17.58 -11.61
N ALA A 156 6.81 17.82 -12.54
CA ALA A 156 6.78 17.11 -13.81
C ALA A 156 8.06 17.39 -14.63
N GLY A 157 8.90 16.36 -14.81
CA GLY A 157 10.19 16.45 -15.47
C GLY A 157 11.33 16.97 -14.60
N ALA A 158 11.09 17.29 -13.33
CA ALA A 158 12.14 17.66 -12.38
C ALA A 158 13.04 16.45 -12.07
N LYS A 159 14.34 16.68 -11.96
CA LYS A 159 15.27 15.66 -11.52
C LYS A 159 15.35 15.62 -10.01
N SER A 160 15.34 14.42 -9.46
CA SER A 160 15.74 14.12 -8.10
C SER A 160 17.26 14.18 -7.94
N ASP A 161 17.75 14.23 -6.72
CA ASP A 161 19.20 14.34 -6.46
C ASP A 161 19.98 13.10 -6.90
N ASP A 162 19.33 11.96 -7.08
CA ASP A 162 19.90 10.75 -7.68
C ASP A 162 20.00 10.81 -9.22
N GLY A 163 19.58 11.93 -9.83
CA GLY A 163 19.64 12.21 -11.26
C GLY A 163 18.46 11.70 -12.08
N HIS A 164 17.50 10.99 -11.47
CA HIS A 164 16.33 10.43 -12.17
C HIS A 164 15.14 11.40 -12.15
N VAL A 165 14.28 11.23 -13.13
CA VAL A 165 12.97 11.89 -13.21
C VAL A 165 11.90 10.86 -12.82
N TYR A 166 11.13 11.16 -11.79
CA TYR A 166 10.05 10.31 -11.28
C TYR A 166 8.71 10.98 -11.49
N VAL A 167 7.67 10.15 -11.70
CA VAL A 167 6.32 10.61 -11.92
C VAL A 167 5.31 9.55 -11.43
N GLY A 168 4.12 10.01 -11.07
CA GLY A 168 3.01 9.15 -10.63
C GLY A 168 3.20 8.60 -9.23
N GLY A 169 2.49 7.53 -8.91
CA GLY A 169 2.69 6.79 -7.68
C GLY A 169 4.04 6.07 -7.68
N PHE A 170 4.56 5.76 -6.51
CA PHE A 170 5.86 5.12 -6.37
C PHE A 170 5.92 4.25 -5.11
N THR A 171 6.85 3.29 -5.14
CA THR A 171 7.30 2.56 -3.96
C THR A 171 8.74 2.94 -3.67
N ALA A 172 9.02 3.23 -2.41
CA ALA A 172 10.37 3.55 -1.95
C ALA A 172 10.79 2.66 -0.78
N SER A 173 12.09 2.55 -0.57
CA SER A 173 12.66 1.97 0.66
C SER A 173 13.60 2.96 1.32
N VAL A 174 13.76 2.82 2.65
CA VAL A 174 14.66 3.64 3.46
C VAL A 174 15.17 2.82 4.64
N ASP A 175 16.37 3.12 5.12
CA ASP A 175 16.85 2.48 6.36
C ASP A 175 15.98 2.93 7.56
N PRO A 176 15.78 2.10 8.60
CA PRO A 176 15.04 2.50 9.79
C PRO A 176 15.63 3.70 10.54
N SER A 177 16.85 4.10 10.19
CA SER A 177 17.50 5.34 10.64
C SER A 177 17.09 6.57 9.82
N GLY A 178 16.40 6.40 8.69
CA GLY A 178 15.97 7.46 7.79
C GLY A 178 16.96 7.82 6.69
N HIS A 179 18.03 7.07 6.54
CA HIS A 179 19.06 7.29 5.53
C HIS A 179 18.89 6.37 4.32
N LYS A 180 19.58 6.69 3.22
CA LYS A 180 19.66 5.87 2.02
C LYS A 180 18.28 5.51 1.43
N ALA A 181 17.43 6.50 1.30
CA ALA A 181 16.17 6.31 0.60
C ALA A 181 16.43 5.98 -0.89
N LYS A 182 15.55 5.17 -1.47
CA LYS A 182 15.62 4.74 -2.87
C LYS A 182 14.22 4.55 -3.42
N ILE A 183 13.95 5.08 -4.61
CA ILE A 183 12.75 4.75 -5.37
C ILE A 183 12.98 3.41 -6.07
N LEU A 184 12.08 2.47 -5.85
CA LEU A 184 12.19 1.10 -6.37
C LEU A 184 11.36 0.90 -7.64
N GLY A 185 10.21 1.51 -7.70
CA GLY A 185 9.37 1.53 -8.87
C GLY A 185 8.47 2.76 -8.84
N PHE A 186 8.02 3.21 -10.00
CA PHE A 186 7.27 4.45 -10.11
C PHE A 186 6.30 4.44 -11.29
N ASN A 187 5.57 5.54 -11.42
CA ASN A 187 4.59 5.73 -12.49
C ASN A 187 3.37 4.82 -12.34
N TYR A 188 2.98 4.58 -11.08
CA TYR A 188 1.71 3.95 -10.74
C TYR A 188 0.57 4.96 -10.81
N ARG A 189 -0.66 4.44 -10.71
CA ARG A 189 -1.79 5.31 -10.39
C ARG A 189 -1.96 5.46 -8.89
N ASN A 190 -2.27 4.39 -8.19
CA ASN A 190 -2.59 4.47 -6.76
C ASN A 190 -2.32 3.12 -6.05
N SER A 191 -1.05 2.71 -6.01
CA SER A 191 -0.64 1.53 -5.27
C SER A 191 -0.82 1.76 -3.77
N TYR A 192 -1.54 0.86 -3.11
CA TYR A 192 -1.72 0.93 -1.66
C TYR A 192 -0.54 0.30 -0.93
N GLU A 193 -0.20 -0.93 -1.25
CA GLU A 193 0.83 -1.68 -0.59
C GLU A 193 1.64 -2.54 -1.54
N GLY A 194 2.84 -2.90 -1.10
CA GLY A 194 3.69 -3.88 -1.73
C GLY A 194 4.21 -4.89 -0.72
N VAL A 195 4.74 -5.99 -1.22
CA VAL A 195 5.44 -6.98 -0.41
C VAL A 195 6.76 -7.34 -1.05
N ARG A 196 7.81 -7.50 -0.23
CA ARG A 196 9.12 -7.98 -0.65
C ARG A 196 9.36 -9.37 -0.08
N THR A 197 9.69 -10.32 -0.96
CA THR A 197 10.07 -11.66 -0.56
C THR A 197 11.50 -11.70 0.00
N SER A 198 11.85 -12.73 0.74
CA SER A 198 13.23 -12.94 1.24
C SER A 198 14.24 -13.16 0.10
N PHE A 199 13.77 -13.53 -1.08
CA PHE A 199 14.60 -13.64 -2.30
C PHE A 199 14.80 -12.32 -3.04
N GLY A 200 14.09 -11.26 -2.63
CA GLY A 200 14.21 -9.92 -3.20
C GLY A 200 13.17 -9.57 -4.24
N ASP A 201 12.32 -10.50 -4.65
CA ASP A 201 11.19 -10.20 -5.53
C ASP A 201 10.18 -9.32 -4.82
N MET A 202 9.56 -8.42 -5.57
CA MET A 202 8.54 -7.53 -5.03
C MET A 202 7.25 -7.64 -5.84
N PHE A 203 6.13 -7.63 -5.13
CA PHE A 203 4.80 -7.56 -5.72
C PHE A 203 4.04 -6.38 -5.14
N LEU A 204 3.15 -5.81 -5.92
CA LEU A 204 2.28 -4.72 -5.49
C LEU A 204 0.93 -4.81 -6.18
N ASN A 205 -0.05 -4.20 -5.56
CA ASN A 205 -1.33 -3.93 -6.20
C ASN A 205 -1.44 -2.46 -6.60
N ASP A 206 -2.28 -2.15 -7.58
CA ASP A 206 -2.48 -0.79 -8.06
C ASP A 206 -3.96 -0.56 -8.39
N ASN A 207 -4.53 0.46 -7.79
CA ASN A 207 -5.92 0.83 -7.97
C ASN A 207 -6.11 1.68 -9.21
N ASP A 208 -7.08 1.27 -10.02
CA ASP A 208 -7.58 2.08 -11.12
C ASP A 208 -9.10 1.90 -11.30
N ASP A 209 -9.82 2.85 -10.79
CA ASP A 209 -11.29 2.89 -10.82
C ASP A 209 -11.85 3.03 -12.21
N PRO A 210 -12.81 2.21 -12.50
CA PRO A 210 -12.69 1.14 -13.42
C PRO A 210 -11.93 1.64 -14.64
N PRO A 211 -10.98 1.03 -15.26
CA PRO A 211 -11.16 -0.33 -15.71
C PRO A 211 -10.03 -1.30 -15.40
N ALA A 212 -8.98 -0.90 -14.70
CA ALA A 212 -7.72 -1.62 -14.83
C ALA A 212 -6.91 -1.79 -13.54
N CYS A 213 -7.57 -2.01 -12.39
CA CYS A 213 -6.89 -2.46 -11.16
C CYS A 213 -6.10 -3.72 -11.46
N ARG A 214 -4.95 -3.87 -10.79
CA ARG A 214 -4.01 -4.95 -11.08
C ARG A 214 -3.18 -5.38 -9.88
N VAL A 215 -2.58 -6.56 -10.00
CA VAL A 215 -1.46 -7.05 -9.19
C VAL A 215 -0.28 -7.28 -10.11
N SER A 216 0.89 -6.77 -9.76
CA SER A 216 2.07 -6.79 -10.63
C SER A 216 3.34 -7.17 -9.89
N HIS A 217 4.29 -7.77 -10.61
CA HIS A 217 5.67 -7.88 -10.16
C HIS A 217 6.38 -6.54 -10.37
N LEU A 218 7.05 -6.03 -9.34
CA LEU A 218 7.85 -4.82 -9.41
C LEU A 218 9.29 -5.18 -9.77
N ILE A 219 9.74 -4.74 -10.94
CA ILE A 219 11.14 -4.78 -11.35
C ILE A 219 11.78 -3.47 -10.91
N GLU A 220 12.85 -3.55 -10.13
CA GLU A 220 13.51 -2.38 -9.55
C GLU A 220 13.95 -1.37 -10.63
N GLY A 221 13.61 -0.09 -10.40
CA GLY A 221 13.83 1.00 -11.36
C GLY A 221 12.80 1.08 -12.48
N GLY A 222 11.78 0.22 -12.48
CA GLY A 222 10.80 0.13 -13.54
C GLY A 222 9.71 1.19 -13.49
N SER A 223 9.24 1.57 -14.68
CA SER A 223 8.08 2.46 -14.85
C SER A 223 6.85 1.65 -15.20
N PHE A 224 5.75 1.93 -14.50
CA PHE A 224 4.47 1.26 -14.70
C PHE A 224 3.57 1.93 -15.75
N GLY A 225 3.97 3.08 -16.29
CA GLY A 225 3.42 3.63 -17.53
C GLY A 225 2.15 4.49 -17.39
N PHE A 226 1.67 4.82 -16.19
CA PHE A 226 0.43 5.59 -16.04
C PHE A 226 0.52 7.00 -16.65
N PHE A 227 1.62 7.70 -16.46
CA PHE A 227 1.92 8.97 -17.13
C PHE A 227 2.93 8.80 -18.26
N SER A 228 2.99 9.79 -19.16
CA SER A 228 4.13 9.95 -20.07
C SER A 228 5.43 10.15 -19.28
N ARG A 229 6.59 9.86 -19.90
CA ARG A 229 7.90 9.97 -19.24
C ARG A 229 8.21 11.36 -18.67
N ASP A 230 7.66 12.40 -19.29
CA ASP A 230 7.79 13.79 -18.81
C ASP A 230 6.75 14.16 -17.74
N GLY A 231 5.88 13.24 -17.35
CA GLY A 231 4.84 13.43 -16.35
C GLY A 231 3.67 14.34 -16.75
N LYS A 232 3.64 14.80 -18.00
CA LYS A 232 2.69 15.85 -18.41
C LYS A 232 1.37 15.32 -18.96
N ARG A 233 1.36 14.08 -19.46
CA ARG A 233 0.18 13.50 -20.09
C ARG A 233 -0.23 12.21 -19.44
N GLN A 234 -1.52 12.11 -19.12
CA GLN A 234 -2.16 10.86 -18.75
C GLN A 234 -2.38 9.99 -20.00
N TRP A 235 -2.66 8.72 -19.80
CA TRP A 235 -2.82 7.72 -20.84
C TRP A 235 -3.85 8.08 -21.92
N ARG A 236 -4.94 8.74 -21.55
CA ARG A 236 -6.01 9.12 -22.50
C ARG A 236 -5.51 9.98 -23.64
N ALA A 237 -4.53 10.85 -23.38
CA ALA A 237 -3.94 11.70 -24.41
C ALA A 237 -3.04 10.95 -25.39
N ASP A 238 -2.53 9.79 -24.98
CA ASP A 238 -1.57 9.00 -25.75
C ASP A 238 -2.16 7.68 -26.28
N LYS A 239 -3.45 7.42 -26.02
CA LYS A 239 -4.15 6.21 -26.50
C LYS A 239 -4.15 6.12 -28.01
N ARG A 240 -3.67 5.00 -28.54
CA ARG A 240 -3.60 4.71 -29.97
C ARG A 240 -4.83 3.93 -30.46
N PRO A 241 -5.21 4.05 -31.74
CA PRO A 241 -6.25 3.21 -32.34
C PRO A 241 -5.94 1.72 -32.16
N GLY A 242 -6.96 0.95 -31.77
CA GLY A 242 -6.83 -0.50 -31.56
C GLY A 242 -6.41 -0.93 -30.16
N GLN A 243 -5.87 -0.04 -29.34
CA GLN A 243 -5.55 -0.39 -27.94
C GLN A 243 -6.80 -0.58 -27.10
N THR A 244 -6.79 -1.59 -26.26
CA THR A 244 -7.72 -1.69 -25.13
C THR A 244 -7.42 -0.59 -24.09
N ILE A 245 -8.35 -0.35 -23.17
CA ILE A 245 -8.11 0.66 -22.12
C ILE A 245 -6.94 0.25 -21.23
N PRO A 246 -6.83 -0.99 -20.72
CA PRO A 246 -5.68 -1.40 -19.91
C PRO A 246 -4.33 -1.27 -20.62
N GLU A 247 -4.27 -1.64 -21.91
CA GLU A 247 -3.03 -1.49 -22.69
C GLU A 247 -2.59 -0.03 -22.82
N ALA A 248 -3.55 0.86 -23.08
CA ALA A 248 -3.27 2.30 -23.18
C ALA A 248 -2.90 2.91 -21.83
N GLU A 249 -3.63 2.57 -20.78
CA GLU A 249 -3.46 3.14 -19.45
C GLU A 249 -2.12 2.82 -18.83
N TRP A 250 -1.68 1.59 -18.99
CA TRP A 250 -0.38 1.15 -18.52
C TRP A 250 0.71 1.23 -19.59
N ARG A 251 0.44 1.88 -20.72
CA ARG A 251 1.38 2.02 -21.85
C ARG A 251 2.12 0.75 -22.21
N GLN A 252 1.39 -0.36 -22.27
CA GLN A 252 1.98 -1.70 -22.41
C GLN A 252 2.72 -1.90 -23.75
N ASP A 253 2.37 -1.12 -24.78
CA ASP A 253 3.05 -1.12 -26.06
C ASP A 253 4.26 -0.15 -26.11
N ASP A 254 4.53 0.57 -25.02
CA ASP A 254 5.64 1.53 -24.99
C ASP A 254 6.89 0.87 -24.45
N PRO A 255 8.05 1.06 -25.10
CA PRO A 255 9.31 0.52 -24.63
C PRO A 255 9.65 0.99 -23.21
N GLY A 256 9.99 0.05 -22.31
CA GLY A 256 10.40 0.32 -20.94
C GLY A 256 9.26 0.43 -19.93
N SER A 257 8.02 0.11 -20.32
CA SER A 257 6.95 -0.15 -19.37
C SER A 257 7.05 -1.57 -18.80
N ILE A 258 6.84 -1.71 -17.50
CA ILE A 258 6.77 -3.01 -16.84
C ILE A 258 5.47 -3.73 -17.29
N PRO A 259 5.51 -5.06 -17.48
CA PRO A 259 4.30 -5.84 -17.74
C PRO A 259 3.22 -5.58 -16.68
N ALA A 260 1.97 -5.44 -17.11
CA ALA A 260 0.87 -5.06 -16.24
C ALA A 260 0.56 -6.10 -15.14
N GLY A 261 0.96 -7.35 -15.34
CA GLY A 261 0.61 -8.44 -14.44
C GLY A 261 -0.83 -8.91 -14.61
N ASP A 262 -1.54 -9.19 -13.52
CA ASP A 262 -2.96 -9.55 -13.56
C ASP A 262 -3.83 -8.28 -13.51
N VAL A 263 -4.43 -7.92 -14.64
CA VAL A 263 -5.39 -6.81 -14.74
C VAL A 263 -6.80 -7.37 -14.63
N TYR A 264 -7.58 -6.92 -13.63
CA TYR A 264 -8.88 -7.52 -13.33
C TYR A 264 -10.08 -6.55 -13.43
N GLY A 265 -9.85 -5.31 -13.82
CA GLY A 265 -10.90 -4.31 -13.97
C GLY A 265 -11.13 -3.48 -12.71
N GLY A 266 -12.35 -3.00 -12.48
CA GLY A 266 -12.68 -2.18 -11.32
C GLY A 266 -12.45 -2.89 -9.98
N GLY A 267 -11.99 -2.13 -9.00
CA GLY A 267 -11.68 -2.63 -7.67
C GLY A 267 -11.15 -1.52 -6.76
N SER A 268 -10.68 -1.91 -5.61
CA SER A 268 -9.99 -1.02 -4.67
C SER A 268 -8.95 -1.81 -3.85
N PRO A 269 -7.90 -2.34 -4.51
CA PRO A 269 -6.92 -3.18 -3.84
C PRO A 269 -6.26 -2.45 -2.68
N THR A 270 -5.96 -3.20 -1.61
CA THR A 270 -5.37 -2.67 -0.38
C THR A 270 -4.17 -3.51 0.05
N GLY A 271 -4.23 -4.26 1.15
CA GLY A 271 -3.10 -5.04 1.65
C GLY A 271 -2.64 -6.17 0.74
N ILE A 272 -1.37 -6.53 0.83
CA ILE A 272 -0.76 -7.62 0.06
C ILE A 272 0.31 -8.31 0.90
N ALA A 273 0.31 -9.65 0.91
CA ALA A 273 1.28 -10.45 1.64
C ALA A 273 1.77 -11.64 0.84
N TYR A 274 2.96 -12.14 1.17
CA TYR A 274 3.54 -13.34 0.53
C TYR A 274 3.90 -14.38 1.59
N VAL A 275 3.39 -15.59 1.42
CA VAL A 275 3.57 -16.69 2.38
C VAL A 275 4.89 -17.42 2.09
N GLU A 276 5.87 -17.26 2.94
CA GLU A 276 7.18 -17.91 2.77
C GLU A 276 7.36 -19.17 3.64
N ASP A 277 6.62 -19.24 4.72
CA ASP A 277 6.71 -20.34 5.68
C ASP A 277 5.57 -21.37 5.55
N SER A 278 5.32 -22.11 6.59
CA SER A 278 4.26 -23.12 6.64
C SER A 278 3.15 -22.79 7.65
N ALA A 279 3.03 -21.54 8.10
CA ALA A 279 2.03 -21.14 9.09
C ALA A 279 0.59 -21.40 8.60
N LEU A 280 0.35 -21.18 7.31
CA LEU A 280 -0.92 -21.51 6.66
C LEU A 280 -0.96 -22.94 6.07
N GLY A 281 -0.01 -23.82 6.45
CA GLY A 281 0.18 -25.14 5.89
C GLY A 281 1.21 -25.18 4.75
N LYS A 282 1.78 -26.37 4.49
CA LYS A 282 2.86 -26.53 3.51
C LYS A 282 2.47 -26.17 2.09
N ASP A 283 1.19 -26.34 1.75
CA ASP A 283 0.66 -26.09 0.40
C ASP A 283 0.45 -24.58 0.15
N ALA A 284 0.45 -23.75 1.20
CA ALA A 284 0.34 -22.31 1.09
C ALA A 284 1.69 -21.62 0.80
N ARG A 285 2.81 -22.32 0.89
CA ARG A 285 4.12 -21.71 0.64
C ARG A 285 4.22 -21.22 -0.81
N GLY A 286 4.64 -19.96 -0.97
CA GLY A 286 4.69 -19.28 -2.27
C GLY A 286 3.38 -18.62 -2.69
N LEU A 287 2.39 -18.59 -1.80
CA LEU A 287 1.11 -17.93 -2.04
C LEU A 287 1.26 -16.42 -1.85
N LEU A 288 0.91 -15.67 -2.87
CA LEU A 288 0.72 -14.22 -2.81
C LEU A 288 -0.75 -13.93 -2.58
N LEU A 289 -1.06 -13.15 -1.55
CA LEU A 289 -2.41 -12.73 -1.19
C LEU A 289 -2.56 -11.24 -1.46
N SER A 290 -3.70 -10.82 -2.02
CA SER A 290 -4.03 -9.41 -2.25
C SER A 290 -5.47 -9.13 -1.87
N CYS A 291 -5.67 -8.21 -0.94
CA CYS A 291 -6.99 -7.78 -0.49
C CYS A 291 -7.67 -6.91 -1.54
N GLU A 292 -8.95 -7.19 -1.78
CA GLU A 292 -9.79 -6.44 -2.70
C GLU A 292 -11.17 -6.16 -2.07
N PRO A 293 -11.25 -5.12 -1.21
CA PRO A 293 -12.48 -4.78 -0.49
C PRO A 293 -13.63 -4.36 -1.40
N GLY A 294 -13.35 -3.80 -2.57
CA GLY A 294 -14.37 -3.44 -3.55
C GLY A 294 -15.08 -4.64 -4.15
N ARG A 295 -14.45 -5.81 -4.10
CA ARG A 295 -14.99 -7.08 -4.61
C ARG A 295 -15.28 -8.11 -3.52
N ASN A 296 -15.11 -7.73 -2.26
CA ASN A 296 -15.35 -8.62 -1.11
C ASN A 296 -14.52 -9.92 -1.16
N VAL A 297 -13.27 -9.83 -1.56
CA VAL A 297 -12.40 -10.98 -1.78
C VAL A 297 -10.96 -10.69 -1.35
N VAL A 298 -10.27 -11.72 -0.90
CA VAL A 298 -8.81 -11.79 -0.91
C VAL A 298 -8.44 -12.69 -2.10
N PHE A 299 -7.74 -12.13 -3.07
CA PHE A 299 -7.20 -12.89 -4.19
C PHE A 299 -5.96 -13.66 -3.79
N GLY A 300 -5.80 -14.85 -4.36
CA GLY A 300 -4.60 -15.66 -4.25
C GLY A 300 -3.92 -15.84 -5.59
N TYR A 301 -2.59 -15.93 -5.54
CA TYR A 301 -1.73 -16.22 -6.70
C TYR A 301 -0.61 -17.15 -6.29
N TYR A 302 -0.19 -18.02 -7.19
CA TYR A 302 1.11 -18.69 -7.11
C TYR A 302 1.96 -18.13 -8.26
N PRO A 303 2.83 -17.12 -7.99
CA PRO A 303 3.65 -16.50 -9.02
C PRO A 303 4.53 -17.53 -9.73
N LYS A 304 4.42 -17.61 -11.05
CA LYS A 304 5.21 -18.53 -11.90
C LYS A 304 6.25 -17.71 -12.65
N PRO A 305 7.55 -18.03 -12.54
CA PRO A 305 8.57 -17.32 -13.32
C PRO A 305 8.26 -17.31 -14.83
N GLU A 306 8.29 -16.14 -15.43
CA GLU A 306 8.07 -15.91 -16.86
C GLU A 306 8.95 -14.76 -17.36
N GLY A 307 9.93 -15.08 -18.21
CA GLY A 307 10.90 -14.09 -18.67
C GLY A 307 11.70 -13.50 -17.52
N ALA A 308 11.70 -12.16 -17.39
CA ALA A 308 12.34 -11.42 -16.30
C ALA A 308 11.36 -11.11 -15.14
N GLY A 309 10.17 -11.70 -15.15
CA GLY A 309 9.13 -11.44 -14.15
C GLY A 309 8.34 -12.69 -13.83
N PHE A 310 7.06 -12.50 -13.54
CA PHE A 310 6.16 -13.57 -13.12
C PHE A 310 4.83 -13.48 -13.84
N LYS A 311 4.30 -14.64 -14.22
CA LYS A 311 2.90 -14.80 -14.58
C LYS A 311 2.08 -14.93 -13.31
N LEU A 312 1.00 -14.15 -13.21
CA LEU A 312 0.07 -14.13 -12.10
C LEU A 312 -1.29 -14.66 -12.58
N GLU A 313 -1.69 -15.82 -12.06
CA GLU A 313 -2.99 -16.44 -12.35
C GLU A 313 -3.83 -16.35 -11.07
N ARG A 314 -4.87 -15.51 -11.11
CA ARG A 314 -5.74 -15.19 -9.96
C ARG A 314 -6.71 -16.33 -9.65
N PHE A 315 -6.93 -16.56 -8.36
CA PHE A 315 -8.08 -17.31 -7.83
C PHE A 315 -8.63 -16.60 -6.57
N ASP A 316 -9.88 -16.92 -6.21
CA ASP A 316 -10.50 -16.39 -5.00
C ASP A 316 -10.04 -17.22 -3.80
N PHE A 317 -9.15 -16.67 -2.97
CA PHE A 317 -8.64 -17.34 -1.77
C PHE A 317 -9.68 -17.35 -0.65
N CYS A 318 -10.28 -16.19 -0.38
CA CYS A 318 -11.30 -16.02 0.65
C CYS A 318 -12.31 -14.96 0.22
N THR A 319 -13.58 -15.30 0.21
CA THR A 319 -14.64 -14.35 -0.18
C THR A 319 -15.97 -14.68 0.46
N THR A 320 -16.76 -13.66 0.71
CA THR A 320 -18.20 -13.81 1.03
C THR A 320 -19.09 -13.67 -0.20
N ASN A 321 -18.51 -13.33 -1.35
CA ASN A 321 -19.25 -13.25 -2.60
C ASN A 321 -19.34 -14.62 -3.28
N THR A 322 -20.49 -15.25 -3.16
CA THR A 322 -20.73 -16.61 -3.71
C THR A 322 -21.09 -16.61 -5.20
N THR A 323 -21.39 -15.45 -5.78
CA THR A 323 -21.76 -15.35 -7.20
C THR A 323 -20.57 -15.22 -8.13
N GLY A 324 -19.43 -14.73 -7.62
CA GLY A 324 -18.20 -14.54 -8.40
C GLY A 324 -18.30 -13.50 -9.53
N VAL A 325 -19.45 -12.87 -9.70
CA VAL A 325 -19.70 -11.97 -10.82
C VAL A 325 -19.67 -10.53 -10.32
N PHE A 326 -18.60 -9.81 -10.69
CA PHE A 326 -18.52 -8.36 -10.55
C PHE A 326 -18.52 -7.72 -11.91
N LYS A 327 -19.44 -6.82 -12.13
CA LYS A 327 -19.40 -5.92 -13.28
C LYS A 327 -18.46 -4.76 -12.94
N GLY A 328 -17.75 -4.21 -13.92
CA GLY A 328 -16.73 -3.18 -13.68
C GLY A 328 -17.22 -1.95 -12.92
N SER A 329 -18.51 -1.61 -13.02
CA SER A 329 -19.15 -0.50 -12.29
C SER A 329 -19.60 -0.87 -10.88
N ASP A 330 -19.54 -2.12 -10.50
CA ASP A 330 -20.16 -2.61 -9.26
C ASP A 330 -19.24 -2.44 -8.03
N PHE A 331 -17.98 -2.12 -8.27
CA PHE A 331 -17.01 -2.04 -7.19
C PHE A 331 -17.29 -0.90 -6.19
N VAL A 332 -17.69 0.29 -6.65
CA VAL A 332 -17.90 1.48 -5.79
C VAL A 332 -19.05 1.32 -4.84
N GLY A 333 -19.84 0.43 -5.11
CA GLY A 333 -20.99 0.19 -4.26
C GLY A 333 -21.28 -1.25 -4.13
N GLY A 334 -20.33 -2.12 -4.31
CA GLY A 334 -20.53 -3.57 -4.29
C GLY A 334 -21.75 -4.01 -3.46
N ALA A 335 -22.03 -3.17 -2.44
CA ALA A 335 -23.24 -3.22 -1.64
C ALA A 335 -24.56 -2.98 -2.38
N ASN A 336 -24.57 -2.14 -3.40
CA ASN A 336 -25.82 -1.69 -4.02
C ASN A 336 -26.37 -2.71 -5.03
N ASN A 337 -25.57 -3.67 -5.46
CA ASN A 337 -25.94 -4.63 -6.48
C ASN A 337 -26.00 -6.07 -5.98
N LEU A 338 -25.68 -6.31 -4.72
CA LEU A 338 -25.81 -7.61 -4.09
C LEU A 338 -27.15 -7.67 -3.33
N SER A 339 -27.95 -8.64 -3.68
CA SER A 339 -29.26 -8.90 -3.04
C SER A 339 -29.14 -9.40 -1.58
N ASP A 340 -27.93 -9.78 -1.16
CA ASP A 340 -27.64 -10.28 0.19
C ASP A 340 -26.58 -9.39 0.84
N GLU A 341 -26.98 -8.58 1.83
CA GLU A 341 -26.09 -7.71 2.60
C GLU A 341 -24.90 -8.45 3.23
N ARG A 342 -25.04 -9.72 3.56
CA ARG A 342 -23.95 -10.54 4.11
C ARG A 342 -22.80 -10.69 3.13
N GLN A 343 -23.04 -10.67 1.85
CA GLN A 343 -21.99 -10.75 0.82
C GLN A 343 -21.15 -9.47 0.74
N THR A 344 -21.64 -8.35 1.27
CA THR A 344 -20.96 -7.05 1.27
C THR A 344 -20.24 -6.74 2.58
N LEU A 345 -20.41 -7.55 3.60
CA LEU A 345 -19.81 -7.32 4.91
C LEU A 345 -18.31 -7.60 4.95
N PHE A 346 -17.83 -8.52 4.13
CA PHE A 346 -16.40 -8.82 4.03
C PHE A 346 -15.71 -7.76 3.18
N ARG A 347 -14.95 -6.91 3.83
CA ARG A 347 -14.14 -5.87 3.17
C ARG A 347 -12.73 -5.96 3.71
N PRO A 348 -11.91 -6.87 3.18
CA PRO A 348 -10.55 -7.06 3.63
C PRO A 348 -9.74 -5.80 3.35
N SER A 349 -9.27 -5.14 4.40
CA SER A 349 -8.46 -3.92 4.26
C SER A 349 -6.98 -4.23 4.22
N ASP A 350 -6.59 -5.36 4.84
CA ASP A 350 -5.21 -5.79 4.87
C ASP A 350 -5.08 -7.29 5.16
N VAL A 351 -3.89 -7.84 4.89
CA VAL A 351 -3.47 -9.20 5.15
C VAL A 351 -1.99 -9.22 5.50
N CYS A 352 -1.63 -9.89 6.59
CA CYS A 352 -0.25 -10.19 6.96
C CYS A 352 -0.12 -11.68 7.33
N VAL A 353 1.07 -12.25 7.20
CA VAL A 353 1.40 -13.67 7.44
C VAL A 353 2.76 -13.80 8.09
#